data_b21f23fa420e5cbf2d2662ecbace9a83
#
_entry.id   b21f23fa420e5cbf2d2662ecbace9a83
#
_cell.length_a   1.000
_cell.length_b   1.000
_cell.length_c   1.000
_cell.angle_alpha   90.00
_cell.angle_beta   90.00
_cell.angle_gamma   90.00
#
_symmetry.space_group_name_H-M   'P 1'
#
loop_
_entity.id
_entity.type
_entity.pdbx_description
1 polymer ?
#
loop_
_entity_poly.entity_id
_entity_poly.type
_entity_poly.pdbx_seq_one_letter_code
_entity_poly.pdbx_strand_id
1 'polypeptide(L)'
;MTAYKIPSSAPDVQAQEPELPVSLSRVGVTGVEKVIRIKTADGDQLFMAKMDCYVDLGPEQKGAHMSRFEETVNDVISEVVLGASEFRAERVAERIAVLVRERQGAARAEVNIEARYPEHKPAPVSGIETQEIYTLLGSAVAYEGYTRRIIGVQAQGMTACPCAQQIIAGNARERLQEDGFSNEDVDRIFEAVPVATHNQRGLGTLHVGLPANSEVEIEARVLLDIVENSMSSEIYEMMKRTDEAAVVEKAHRKPRFVEDCVREMIGGVVEKLVDLEDECWISSRQENLETIHQHNVAAERHGLLGEHAPGD
;
A
#
# COMPACT_ATOMS: atom_id res chain seq x y z
N MET A 1 -42.80 -6.44 -23.88
CA MET A 1 -41.39 -6.24 -24.28
C MET A 1 -40.99 -7.52 -25.01
N THR A 2 -40.71 -7.43 -26.31
CA THR A 2 -40.30 -8.58 -27.12
C THR A 2 -38.84 -8.86 -26.77
N ALA A 3 -38.55 -10.03 -26.20
CA ALA A 3 -37.19 -10.46 -25.89
C ALA A 3 -36.35 -10.43 -27.18
N TYR A 4 -35.29 -9.65 -27.20
CA TYR A 4 -34.34 -9.63 -28.29
C TYR A 4 -33.61 -10.96 -28.33
N LYS A 5 -33.88 -11.76 -29.37
CA LYS A 5 -33.19 -13.04 -29.57
C LYS A 5 -31.90 -12.81 -30.35
N ILE A 6 -30.76 -13.00 -29.68
CA ILE A 6 -29.47 -13.06 -30.35
C ILE A 6 -29.48 -14.34 -31.22
N PRO A 7 -29.20 -14.26 -32.53
CA PRO A 7 -29.07 -15.44 -33.38
C PRO A 7 -27.96 -16.35 -32.81
N SER A 8 -28.18 -17.66 -32.79
CA SER A 8 -27.18 -18.65 -32.37
C SER A 8 -25.92 -18.70 -33.27
N SER A 9 -25.91 -17.94 -34.36
CA SER A 9 -24.84 -17.82 -35.34
C SER A 9 -24.22 -16.40 -35.37
N ALA A 10 -24.32 -15.62 -34.28
CA ALA A 10 -23.65 -14.31 -34.21
C ALA A 10 -22.11 -14.53 -34.28
N PRO A 11 -21.41 -13.85 -35.20
CA PRO A 11 -19.96 -14.01 -35.34
C PRO A 11 -19.26 -13.50 -34.06
N ASP A 12 -18.24 -14.24 -33.62
CA ASP A 12 -17.33 -13.76 -32.56
C ASP A 12 -16.41 -12.70 -33.14
N VAL A 13 -16.81 -11.44 -32.93
CA VAL A 13 -16.08 -10.28 -33.48
C VAL A 13 -14.71 -10.10 -32.77
N GLN A 14 -14.61 -10.53 -31.51
CA GLN A 14 -13.38 -10.42 -30.73
C GLN A 14 -12.29 -11.38 -31.26
N ALA A 15 -12.67 -12.52 -31.78
CA ALA A 15 -11.75 -13.51 -32.35
C ALA A 15 -11.33 -13.21 -33.80
N GLN A 16 -11.87 -12.14 -34.43
CA GLN A 16 -11.49 -11.75 -35.79
C GLN A 16 -10.11 -11.06 -35.78
N GLU A 17 -9.50 -11.01 -36.96
CA GLU A 17 -8.27 -10.24 -37.17
C GLU A 17 -8.56 -8.73 -37.11
N PRO A 18 -7.69 -7.92 -36.46
CA PRO A 18 -7.81 -6.45 -36.47
C PRO A 18 -7.34 -5.89 -37.81
N GLU A 19 -7.77 -4.68 -38.16
CA GLU A 19 -7.29 -3.95 -39.36
C GLU A 19 -5.80 -3.65 -39.29
N LEU A 20 -5.29 -3.40 -38.08
CA LEU A 20 -3.85 -3.22 -37.80
C LEU A 20 -3.38 -4.32 -36.85
N PRO A 21 -2.51 -5.23 -37.32
CA PRO A 21 -2.04 -6.34 -36.52
C PRO A 21 -0.94 -5.91 -35.53
N VAL A 22 -1.34 -5.18 -34.48
CA VAL A 22 -0.46 -4.72 -33.40
C VAL A 22 -0.87 -5.40 -32.11
N SER A 23 0.09 -6.02 -31.41
CA SER A 23 -0.13 -6.59 -30.09
C SER A 23 -0.37 -5.52 -29.04
N LEU A 24 -1.22 -5.79 -28.05
CA LEU A 24 -1.50 -4.90 -26.94
C LEU A 24 -1.02 -5.53 -25.63
N SER A 25 -0.33 -4.73 -24.80
CA SER A 25 0.24 -5.20 -23.53
C SER A 25 -0.80 -5.37 -22.44
N ARG A 26 -1.86 -4.55 -22.44
CA ARG A 26 -2.92 -4.56 -21.43
C ARG A 26 -4.28 -4.23 -22.05
N VAL A 27 -5.20 -5.17 -22.01
CA VAL A 27 -6.60 -5.01 -22.42
C VAL A 27 -7.48 -5.63 -21.34
N GLY A 28 -8.48 -4.92 -20.84
CA GLY A 28 -9.31 -5.48 -19.78
C GLY A 28 -10.30 -4.49 -19.17
N VAL A 29 -10.69 -4.76 -17.93
CA VAL A 29 -11.66 -3.98 -17.16
C VAL A 29 -10.95 -3.27 -16.01
N THR A 30 -11.39 -2.04 -15.72
CA THR A 30 -10.84 -1.21 -14.64
C THR A 30 -11.93 -0.71 -13.72
N GLY A 31 -11.57 -0.47 -12.45
CA GLY A 31 -12.49 0.10 -11.48
C GLY A 31 -13.66 -0.81 -11.12
N VAL A 32 -13.51 -2.12 -11.21
CA VAL A 32 -14.53 -3.08 -10.79
C VAL A 32 -14.63 -3.06 -9.27
N GLU A 33 -15.73 -2.55 -8.72
CA GLU A 33 -15.95 -2.47 -7.28
C GLU A 33 -16.75 -3.69 -6.80
N LYS A 34 -16.26 -4.32 -5.73
CA LYS A 34 -16.88 -5.48 -5.07
C LYS A 34 -16.83 -5.35 -3.56
N VAL A 35 -17.85 -5.92 -2.90
CA VAL A 35 -17.84 -6.16 -1.45
C VAL A 35 -17.43 -7.60 -1.23
N ILE A 36 -16.30 -7.80 -0.54
CA ILE A 36 -15.79 -9.11 -0.18
C ILE A 36 -16.13 -9.37 1.28
N ARG A 37 -16.81 -10.49 1.54
CA ARG A 37 -17.13 -10.91 2.91
C ARG A 37 -16.18 -12.01 3.33
N ILE A 38 -15.54 -11.85 4.49
CA ILE A 38 -14.67 -12.86 5.09
C ILE A 38 -15.23 -13.22 6.46
N LYS A 39 -15.29 -14.52 6.74
CA LYS A 39 -15.65 -15.04 8.05
C LYS A 39 -14.40 -15.12 8.92
N THR A 40 -14.38 -14.34 9.99
CA THR A 40 -13.33 -14.42 11.03
C THR A 40 -13.89 -15.01 12.31
N ALA A 41 -13.03 -15.27 13.29
CA ALA A 41 -13.45 -15.74 14.62
C ALA A 41 -14.38 -14.73 15.34
N ASP A 42 -14.22 -13.44 15.02
CA ASP A 42 -14.99 -12.34 15.62
C ASP A 42 -16.26 -11.99 14.84
N GLY A 43 -16.57 -12.73 13.77
CA GLY A 43 -17.75 -12.54 12.92
C GLY A 43 -17.41 -12.25 11.45
N ASP A 44 -18.43 -11.88 10.68
CA ASP A 44 -18.27 -11.55 9.27
C ASP A 44 -17.67 -10.14 9.11
N GLN A 45 -16.55 -10.04 8.43
CA GLN A 45 -15.94 -8.76 8.02
C GLN A 45 -16.22 -8.49 6.54
N LEU A 46 -16.53 -7.22 6.22
CA LEU A 46 -16.82 -6.76 4.87
C LEU A 46 -15.70 -5.81 4.42
N PHE A 47 -15.11 -6.12 3.28
CA PHE A 47 -14.09 -5.29 2.64
C PHE A 47 -14.62 -4.72 1.34
N MET A 48 -14.51 -3.43 1.15
CA MET A 48 -14.72 -2.81 -0.16
C MET A 48 -13.42 -2.87 -0.94
N ALA A 49 -13.46 -3.55 -2.09
CA ALA A 49 -12.31 -3.70 -2.96
C ALA A 49 -12.61 -3.13 -4.35
N LYS A 50 -11.61 -2.45 -4.91
CA LYS A 50 -11.56 -2.00 -6.29
C LYS A 50 -10.53 -2.84 -7.03
N MET A 51 -10.87 -3.30 -8.23
CA MET A 51 -10.05 -4.23 -9.00
C MET A 51 -9.87 -3.76 -10.44
N ASP A 52 -8.66 -3.93 -10.95
CA ASP A 52 -8.33 -3.82 -12.36
C ASP A 52 -7.84 -5.17 -12.86
N CYS A 53 -8.38 -5.66 -13.98
CA CYS A 53 -8.02 -6.95 -14.56
C CYS A 53 -7.64 -6.77 -16.02
N TYR A 54 -6.48 -7.25 -16.42
CA TYR A 54 -5.96 -7.12 -17.78
C TYR A 54 -5.41 -8.44 -18.30
N VAL A 55 -5.41 -8.57 -19.63
CA VAL A 55 -4.66 -9.59 -20.37
C VAL A 55 -3.84 -8.92 -21.45
N ASP A 56 -2.80 -9.60 -21.92
CA ASP A 56 -2.16 -9.26 -23.19
C ASP A 56 -3.06 -9.70 -24.37
N LEU A 57 -2.89 -9.06 -25.50
CA LEU A 57 -3.63 -9.40 -26.72
C LEU A 57 -2.65 -9.51 -27.88
N GLY A 58 -2.66 -10.67 -28.54
CA GLY A 58 -1.86 -10.93 -29.72
C GLY A 58 -2.26 -10.06 -30.94
N PRO A 59 -1.38 -9.93 -31.93
CA PRO A 59 -1.64 -9.10 -33.12
C PRO A 59 -2.75 -9.65 -34.01
N GLU A 60 -3.13 -10.91 -33.85
CA GLU A 60 -4.14 -11.59 -34.67
C GLU A 60 -5.53 -11.57 -34.06
N GLN A 61 -5.67 -11.03 -32.84
CA GLN A 61 -6.93 -11.01 -32.11
C GLN A 61 -7.44 -9.58 -31.97
N LYS A 62 -8.66 -9.31 -32.42
CA LYS A 62 -9.27 -7.98 -32.44
C LYS A 62 -9.62 -7.44 -31.04
N GLY A 63 -10.02 -8.32 -30.09
CA GLY A 63 -10.43 -7.88 -28.77
C GLY A 63 -10.51 -9.01 -27.73
N ALA A 64 -10.57 -8.63 -26.46
CA ALA A 64 -10.85 -9.55 -25.36
C ALA A 64 -12.35 -9.58 -25.03
N HIS A 65 -12.84 -10.67 -24.47
CA HIS A 65 -14.24 -10.83 -24.05
C HIS A 65 -14.46 -10.20 -22.67
N MET A 66 -15.01 -8.98 -22.60
CA MET A 66 -15.17 -8.23 -21.36
C MET A 66 -16.02 -8.95 -20.30
N SER A 67 -17.09 -9.65 -20.69
CA SER A 67 -17.93 -10.42 -19.79
C SER A 67 -17.16 -11.50 -19.02
N ARG A 68 -16.17 -12.14 -19.66
CA ARG A 68 -15.35 -13.18 -19.02
C ARG A 68 -14.52 -12.67 -17.85
N PHE A 69 -14.14 -11.39 -17.85
CA PHE A 69 -13.46 -10.78 -16.70
C PHE A 69 -14.41 -10.70 -15.50
N GLU A 70 -15.60 -10.13 -15.68
CA GLU A 70 -16.57 -9.98 -14.60
C GLU A 70 -17.08 -11.33 -14.08
N GLU A 71 -17.36 -12.28 -14.94
CA GLU A 71 -17.74 -13.65 -14.57
C GLU A 71 -16.64 -14.28 -13.68
N THR A 72 -15.37 -14.17 -14.10
CA THR A 72 -14.24 -14.70 -13.32
C THR A 72 -14.11 -14.04 -11.97
N VAL A 73 -14.18 -12.71 -11.91
CA VAL A 73 -14.13 -11.96 -10.64
C VAL A 73 -15.25 -12.40 -9.71
N ASN A 74 -16.49 -12.52 -10.21
CA ASN A 74 -17.64 -12.94 -9.42
C ASN A 74 -17.49 -14.36 -8.88
N ASP A 75 -17.02 -15.31 -9.72
CA ASP A 75 -16.80 -16.70 -9.34
C ASP A 75 -15.77 -16.77 -8.18
N VAL A 76 -14.61 -16.14 -8.35
CA VAL A 76 -13.53 -16.16 -7.34
C VAL A 76 -13.99 -15.52 -6.04
N ILE A 77 -14.64 -14.35 -6.08
CA ILE A 77 -15.13 -13.68 -4.87
C ILE A 77 -16.16 -14.55 -4.15
N SER A 78 -17.04 -15.22 -4.88
CA SER A 78 -18.04 -16.12 -4.28
C SER A 78 -17.40 -17.33 -3.59
N GLU A 79 -16.28 -17.84 -4.12
CA GLU A 79 -15.53 -18.95 -3.50
C GLU A 79 -14.70 -18.50 -2.29
N VAL A 80 -14.07 -17.32 -2.35
CA VAL A 80 -13.28 -16.76 -1.24
C VAL A 80 -14.14 -16.54 0.01
N VAL A 81 -15.38 -16.12 -0.18
CA VAL A 81 -16.38 -15.97 0.91
C VAL A 81 -16.60 -17.27 1.70
N LEU A 82 -16.33 -18.43 1.12
CA LEU A 82 -16.65 -19.72 1.71
C LEU A 82 -15.49 -20.40 2.48
N GLY A 83 -14.25 -19.94 2.37
CA GLY A 83 -13.11 -20.74 2.84
C GLY A 83 -11.93 -20.03 3.53
N ALA A 84 -11.87 -18.71 3.57
CA ALA A 84 -10.69 -18.01 4.11
C ALA A 84 -10.94 -17.44 5.51
N SER A 85 -9.97 -17.63 6.43
CA SER A 85 -9.97 -17.00 7.76
C SER A 85 -9.45 -15.54 7.74
N GLU A 86 -8.75 -15.15 6.67
CA GLU A 86 -8.14 -13.83 6.48
C GLU A 86 -8.25 -13.36 5.03
N PHE A 87 -8.35 -12.05 4.83
CA PHE A 87 -8.33 -11.45 3.50
C PHE A 87 -6.88 -11.19 3.05
N ARG A 88 -6.46 -11.90 2.00
CA ARG A 88 -5.17 -11.73 1.34
C ARG A 88 -5.38 -11.23 -0.08
N ALA A 89 -5.25 -9.94 -0.29
CA ALA A 89 -5.53 -9.28 -1.56
C ALA A 89 -4.68 -9.86 -2.71
N GLU A 90 -3.41 -10.17 -2.46
CA GLU A 90 -2.48 -10.75 -3.43
C GLU A 90 -2.85 -12.19 -3.83
N ARG A 91 -3.40 -12.99 -2.91
CA ARG A 91 -3.89 -14.34 -3.20
C ARG A 91 -5.17 -14.33 -4.03
N VAL A 92 -6.07 -13.39 -3.72
CA VAL A 92 -7.28 -13.17 -4.52
C VAL A 92 -6.91 -12.70 -5.93
N ALA A 93 -5.96 -11.75 -6.04
CA ALA A 93 -5.45 -11.27 -7.32
C ALA A 93 -4.82 -12.39 -8.13
N GLU A 94 -4.00 -13.26 -7.51
CA GLU A 94 -3.37 -14.41 -8.16
C GLU A 94 -4.42 -15.38 -8.74
N ARG A 95 -5.42 -15.75 -7.94
CA ARG A 95 -6.46 -16.67 -8.38
C ARG A 95 -7.27 -16.09 -9.54
N ILE A 96 -7.65 -14.82 -9.47
CA ILE A 96 -8.33 -14.14 -10.57
C ILE A 96 -7.44 -14.10 -11.81
N ALA A 97 -6.15 -13.75 -11.69
CA ALA A 97 -5.23 -13.64 -12.80
C ALA A 97 -5.06 -14.98 -13.54
N VAL A 98 -4.90 -16.10 -12.80
CA VAL A 98 -4.80 -17.44 -13.39
C VAL A 98 -6.04 -17.78 -14.19
N LEU A 99 -7.22 -17.62 -13.59
CA LEU A 99 -8.49 -17.97 -14.24
C LEU A 99 -8.84 -17.02 -15.41
N VAL A 100 -8.54 -15.72 -15.30
CA VAL A 100 -8.72 -14.77 -16.39
C VAL A 100 -7.83 -15.13 -17.56
N ARG A 101 -6.54 -15.43 -17.32
CA ARG A 101 -5.59 -15.87 -18.35
C ARG A 101 -6.13 -17.09 -19.11
N GLU A 102 -6.59 -18.11 -18.37
CA GLU A 102 -7.13 -19.34 -18.96
C GLU A 102 -8.41 -19.10 -19.77
N ARG A 103 -9.39 -18.38 -19.20
CA ARG A 103 -10.68 -18.12 -19.85
C ARG A 103 -10.57 -17.22 -21.08
N GLN A 104 -9.58 -16.33 -21.11
CA GLN A 104 -9.29 -15.46 -22.26
C GLN A 104 -8.39 -16.14 -23.30
N GLY A 105 -7.68 -17.23 -22.93
CA GLY A 105 -6.65 -17.84 -23.78
C GLY A 105 -5.42 -16.95 -23.98
N ALA A 106 -5.12 -16.11 -23.00
CA ALA A 106 -4.03 -15.14 -23.07
C ALA A 106 -2.69 -15.76 -22.61
N ALA A 107 -1.57 -15.19 -23.07
CA ALA A 107 -0.26 -15.59 -22.60
C ALA A 107 0.03 -15.03 -21.20
N ARG A 108 -0.51 -13.83 -20.90
CA ARG A 108 -0.34 -13.12 -19.65
C ARG A 108 -1.66 -12.53 -19.16
N ALA A 109 -1.91 -12.60 -17.84
CA ALA A 109 -2.94 -11.80 -17.20
C ALA A 109 -2.37 -11.06 -15.99
N GLU A 110 -2.94 -9.90 -15.67
CA GLU A 110 -2.56 -9.06 -14.54
C GLU A 110 -3.81 -8.62 -13.80
N VAL A 111 -3.77 -8.69 -12.49
CA VAL A 111 -4.85 -8.24 -11.61
C VAL A 111 -4.28 -7.37 -10.51
N ASN A 112 -4.89 -6.22 -10.28
CA ASN A 112 -4.56 -5.31 -9.19
C ASN A 112 -5.80 -5.13 -8.31
N ILE A 113 -5.63 -5.22 -7.01
CA ILE A 113 -6.68 -5.08 -6.00
C ILE A 113 -6.26 -4.00 -5.01
N GLU A 114 -7.15 -3.06 -4.77
CA GLU A 114 -7.09 -2.09 -3.69
C GLU A 114 -8.28 -2.33 -2.78
N ALA A 115 -8.04 -2.65 -1.49
CA ALA A 115 -9.10 -2.93 -0.53
C ALA A 115 -8.99 -2.04 0.70
N ARG A 116 -10.13 -1.49 1.15
CA ARG A 116 -10.22 -0.74 2.41
C ARG A 116 -10.29 -1.73 3.57
N TYR A 117 -9.31 -1.66 4.46
CA TYR A 117 -9.12 -2.59 5.56
C TYR A 117 -9.32 -1.89 6.90
N PRO A 118 -10.41 -2.21 7.63
CA PRO A 118 -10.64 -1.69 8.98
C PRO A 118 -9.81 -2.48 10.00
N GLU A 119 -9.14 -1.79 10.89
CA GLU A 119 -8.41 -2.38 12.00
C GLU A 119 -8.66 -1.59 13.29
N HIS A 120 -8.76 -2.28 14.42
CA HIS A 120 -8.89 -1.63 15.72
C HIS A 120 -7.51 -1.39 16.34
N LYS A 121 -7.30 -0.18 16.82
CA LYS A 121 -6.03 0.27 17.38
C LYS A 121 -6.28 1.11 18.64
N PRO A 122 -5.60 0.81 19.77
CA PRO A 122 -5.75 1.63 20.97
C PRO A 122 -5.04 2.96 20.82
N ALA A 123 -5.66 4.05 21.27
CA ALA A 123 -5.04 5.36 21.38
C ALA A 123 -3.85 5.30 22.37
N PRO A 124 -2.77 6.10 22.16
CA PRO A 124 -1.46 5.86 22.77
C PRO A 124 -1.38 6.05 24.29
N VAL A 125 -2.27 6.81 24.89
CA VAL A 125 -2.28 7.11 26.33
C VAL A 125 -3.57 6.65 26.97
N SER A 126 -4.72 6.99 26.39
CA SER A 126 -6.02 6.64 26.95
C SER A 126 -6.41 5.17 26.74
N GLY A 127 -5.78 4.49 25.79
CA GLY A 127 -6.10 3.12 25.43
C GLY A 127 -7.50 2.93 24.84
N ILE A 128 -8.18 4.01 24.43
CA ILE A 128 -9.50 3.91 23.80
C ILE A 128 -9.31 3.27 22.43
N GLU A 129 -10.07 2.17 22.19
CA GLU A 129 -10.09 1.51 20.91
C GLU A 129 -10.72 2.41 19.84
N THR A 130 -10.02 2.59 18.74
CA THR A 130 -10.45 3.34 17.56
C THR A 130 -10.32 2.48 16.32
N GLN A 131 -11.23 2.66 15.38
CA GLN A 131 -11.18 1.94 14.12
C GLN A 131 -10.44 2.79 13.09
N GLU A 132 -9.28 2.30 12.68
CA GLU A 132 -8.48 2.89 11.61
C GLU A 132 -8.79 2.20 10.27
N ILE A 133 -8.69 2.96 9.18
CA ILE A 133 -8.91 2.42 7.83
C ILE A 133 -7.62 2.52 7.04
N TYR A 134 -7.01 1.37 6.81
CA TYR A 134 -5.84 1.21 5.95
C TYR A 134 -6.23 0.84 4.52
N THR A 135 -5.25 0.85 3.61
CA THR A 135 -5.43 0.31 2.27
C THR A 135 -4.52 -0.88 2.09
N LEU A 136 -5.11 -2.03 1.79
CA LEU A 136 -4.38 -3.22 1.36
C LEU A 136 -4.28 -3.20 -0.17
N LEU A 137 -3.09 -3.53 -0.67
CA LEU A 137 -2.76 -3.57 -2.08
C LEU A 137 -2.31 -4.98 -2.43
N GLY A 138 -2.97 -5.61 -3.38
CA GLY A 138 -2.60 -6.93 -3.87
C GLY A 138 -2.50 -6.92 -5.37
N SER A 139 -1.38 -7.39 -5.92
CA SER A 139 -1.23 -7.54 -7.36
C SER A 139 -0.72 -8.92 -7.69
N ALA A 140 -1.15 -9.44 -8.84
CA ALA A 140 -0.61 -10.67 -9.37
C ALA A 140 -0.51 -10.63 -10.89
N VAL A 141 0.53 -11.28 -11.39
CA VAL A 141 0.71 -11.53 -12.83
C VAL A 141 0.82 -13.03 -13.05
N ALA A 142 -0.04 -13.58 -13.91
CA ALA A 142 -0.04 -14.98 -14.27
C ALA A 142 0.46 -15.17 -15.70
N TYR A 143 1.41 -16.09 -15.86
CA TYR A 143 1.89 -16.62 -17.12
C TYR A 143 1.59 -18.12 -17.22
N GLU A 144 1.93 -18.74 -18.32
CA GLU A 144 1.87 -20.20 -18.40
C GLU A 144 2.92 -20.83 -17.48
N GLY A 145 2.46 -21.62 -16.50
CA GLY A 145 3.32 -22.38 -15.59
C GLY A 145 3.89 -21.59 -14.39
N TYR A 146 3.67 -20.26 -14.30
CA TYR A 146 4.09 -19.52 -13.11
C TYR A 146 3.27 -18.27 -12.84
N THR A 147 3.26 -17.87 -11.57
CA THR A 147 2.66 -16.61 -11.11
C THR A 147 3.68 -15.79 -10.30
N ARG A 148 3.47 -14.48 -10.28
CA ARG A 148 4.17 -13.57 -9.36
C ARG A 148 3.14 -12.75 -8.61
N ARG A 149 3.39 -12.55 -7.32
CA ARG A 149 2.51 -11.77 -6.43
C ARG A 149 3.26 -10.58 -5.83
N ILE A 150 2.51 -9.51 -5.60
CA ILE A 150 2.97 -8.34 -4.85
C ILE A 150 1.94 -8.08 -3.76
N ILE A 151 2.38 -8.07 -2.52
CA ILE A 151 1.61 -7.59 -1.39
C ILE A 151 2.04 -6.17 -1.07
N GLY A 152 1.09 -5.31 -0.77
CA GLY A 152 1.39 -3.94 -0.38
C GLY A 152 0.39 -3.38 0.61
N VAL A 153 0.80 -2.31 1.26
CA VAL A 153 -0.04 -1.56 2.18
C VAL A 153 0.17 -0.06 1.98
N GLN A 154 -0.84 0.71 2.33
CA GLN A 154 -0.75 2.15 2.42
C GLN A 154 -1.35 2.62 3.74
N ALA A 155 -0.60 3.42 4.48
CA ALA A 155 -1.01 4.02 5.75
C ALA A 155 -0.72 5.52 5.77
N GLN A 156 -1.52 6.23 6.56
CA GLN A 156 -1.29 7.64 6.85
C GLN A 156 -0.60 7.80 8.20
N GLY A 157 0.18 8.88 8.32
CA GLY A 157 0.83 9.28 9.55
C GLY A 157 1.15 10.77 9.55
N MET A 158 1.90 11.21 10.51
CA MET A 158 2.39 12.58 10.62
C MET A 158 3.90 12.63 10.44
N THR A 159 4.40 13.59 9.65
CA THR A 159 5.81 13.93 9.53
C THR A 159 6.05 15.35 10.02
N ALA A 160 7.18 15.60 10.65
CA ALA A 160 7.63 16.90 11.16
C ALA A 160 8.98 17.25 10.50
N CYS A 161 9.15 18.49 10.07
CA CYS A 161 10.30 18.91 9.28
C CYS A 161 11.58 19.04 10.13
N PRO A 162 12.65 18.27 9.86
CA PRO A 162 13.92 18.41 10.59
C PRO A 162 14.62 19.74 10.34
N CYS A 163 14.58 20.25 9.09
CA CYS A 163 15.30 21.45 8.69
C CYS A 163 14.82 22.70 9.45
N ALA A 164 13.52 22.98 9.42
CA ALA A 164 12.94 24.12 10.12
C ALA A 164 13.15 24.00 11.65
N GLN A 165 13.04 22.78 12.20
CA GLN A 165 13.29 22.52 13.61
C GLN A 165 14.72 22.89 14.03
N GLN A 166 15.73 22.45 13.25
CA GLN A 166 17.14 22.75 13.55
C GLN A 166 17.45 24.24 13.53
N ILE A 167 16.88 24.98 12.56
CA ILE A 167 17.05 26.43 12.48
C ILE A 167 16.43 27.13 13.71
N ILE A 168 15.22 26.74 14.09
CA ILE A 168 14.53 27.30 15.27
C ILE A 168 15.30 26.94 16.53
N ALA A 169 15.79 25.71 16.66
CA ALA A 169 16.60 25.28 17.78
C ALA A 169 17.92 26.06 17.88
N GLY A 170 18.61 26.32 16.76
CA GLY A 170 19.81 27.13 16.69
C GLY A 170 19.57 28.56 17.19
N ASN A 171 18.53 29.21 16.65
CA ASN A 171 18.16 30.58 17.08
C ASN A 171 17.77 30.64 18.58
N ALA A 172 17.06 29.63 19.08
CA ALA A 172 16.69 29.56 20.48
C ALA A 172 17.92 29.35 21.38
N ARG A 173 18.87 28.51 20.95
CA ARG A 173 20.15 28.29 21.65
C ARG A 173 20.94 29.60 21.81
N GLU A 174 21.12 30.35 20.71
CA GLU A 174 21.82 31.62 20.73
C GLU A 174 21.19 32.61 21.73
N ARG A 175 19.85 32.76 21.68
CA ARG A 175 19.12 33.66 22.60
C ARG A 175 19.29 33.27 24.08
N LEU A 176 19.16 31.95 24.38
CA LEU A 176 19.32 31.45 25.73
C LEU A 176 20.76 31.70 26.27
N GLN A 177 21.78 31.54 25.40
CA GLN A 177 23.17 31.83 25.74
C GLN A 177 23.39 33.32 25.97
N GLU A 178 22.82 34.23 25.18
CA GLU A 178 22.82 35.66 25.38
C GLU A 178 22.16 36.05 26.72
N ASP A 179 21.12 35.33 27.13
CA ASP A 179 20.46 35.50 28.44
C ASP A 179 21.23 34.86 29.61
N GLY A 180 22.40 34.27 29.35
CA GLY A 180 23.32 33.77 30.36
C GLY A 180 23.15 32.28 30.72
N PHE A 181 22.32 31.50 30.01
CA PHE A 181 22.22 30.05 30.21
C PHE A 181 23.48 29.34 29.70
N SER A 182 23.95 28.34 30.46
CA SER A 182 25.04 27.48 30.01
C SER A 182 24.57 26.51 28.89
N ASN A 183 25.51 25.93 28.15
CA ASN A 183 25.17 24.89 27.16
C ASN A 183 24.44 23.74 27.80
N GLU A 184 24.84 23.32 29.00
CA GLU A 184 24.19 22.22 29.74
C GLU A 184 22.74 22.57 30.11
N ASP A 185 22.47 23.80 30.53
CA ASP A 185 21.11 24.26 30.83
C ASP A 185 20.24 24.28 29.58
N VAL A 186 20.79 24.75 28.44
CA VAL A 186 20.07 24.76 27.16
C VAL A 186 19.75 23.35 26.69
N ASP A 187 20.68 22.40 26.80
CA ASP A 187 20.46 21.00 26.44
C ASP A 187 19.35 20.39 27.32
N ARG A 188 19.33 20.66 28.62
CA ARG A 188 18.26 20.22 29.52
C ARG A 188 16.90 20.82 29.17
N ILE A 189 16.87 22.10 28.74
CA ILE A 189 15.63 22.74 28.26
C ILE A 189 15.08 22.01 27.01
N PHE A 190 15.94 21.74 26.03
CA PHE A 190 15.49 21.03 24.79
C PHE A 190 15.15 19.57 25.04
N GLU A 191 15.76 18.92 26.03
CA GLU A 191 15.34 17.59 26.48
C GLU A 191 13.96 17.63 27.13
N ALA A 192 13.65 18.65 27.91
CA ALA A 192 12.37 18.82 28.59
C ALA A 192 11.25 19.23 27.62
N VAL A 193 11.54 20.09 26.62
CA VAL A 193 10.55 20.65 25.70
C VAL A 193 10.99 20.44 24.25
N PRO A 194 10.24 19.69 23.43
CA PRO A 194 10.60 19.51 22.01
C PRO A 194 10.47 20.85 21.27
N VAL A 195 11.41 21.12 20.37
CA VAL A 195 11.35 22.28 19.51
C VAL A 195 10.29 22.10 18.45
N ALA A 196 9.38 23.04 18.32
CA ALA A 196 8.31 23.01 17.34
C ALA A 196 8.84 23.19 15.90
N THR A 197 8.16 22.56 14.96
CA THR A 197 8.37 22.74 13.52
C THR A 197 7.05 22.56 12.79
N HIS A 198 7.01 22.87 11.49
CA HIS A 198 5.81 22.51 10.73
C HIS A 198 5.69 21.00 10.61
N ASN A 199 4.47 20.55 10.61
CA ASN A 199 4.12 19.15 10.42
C ASN A 199 2.99 19.02 9.41
N GLN A 200 2.88 17.86 8.82
CA GLN A 200 1.93 17.57 7.76
C GLN A 200 1.55 16.09 7.77
N ARG A 201 0.47 15.78 7.08
CA ARG A 201 0.07 14.41 6.85
C ARG A 201 1.00 13.75 5.82
N GLY A 202 1.53 12.59 6.19
CA GLY A 202 2.30 11.71 5.33
C GLY A 202 1.47 10.53 4.86
N LEU A 203 1.70 10.08 3.64
CA LEU A 203 1.13 8.90 3.04
C LEU A 203 2.27 7.97 2.66
N GLY A 204 2.44 6.90 3.43
CA GLY A 204 3.44 5.87 3.20
C GLY A 204 2.85 4.69 2.46
N THR A 205 3.53 4.19 1.43
CA THR A 205 3.15 3.02 0.65
C THR A 205 4.33 2.08 0.55
N LEU A 206 4.12 0.82 0.90
CA LEU A 206 5.14 -0.22 0.87
C LEU A 206 4.63 -1.43 0.11
N HIS A 207 5.42 -1.95 -0.83
CA HIS A 207 5.14 -3.16 -1.58
C HIS A 207 6.30 -4.14 -1.44
N VAL A 208 5.95 -5.43 -1.36
CA VAL A 208 6.89 -6.55 -1.43
C VAL A 208 6.42 -7.51 -2.52
N GLY A 209 7.23 -7.65 -3.57
CA GLY A 209 7.00 -8.57 -4.66
C GLY A 209 7.78 -9.87 -4.42
N LEU A 210 7.06 -10.98 -4.47
CA LEU A 210 7.62 -12.30 -4.22
C LEU A 210 8.16 -12.92 -5.53
N PRO A 211 9.18 -13.78 -5.47
CA PRO A 211 9.65 -14.57 -6.60
C PRO A 211 8.54 -15.41 -7.24
N ALA A 212 8.77 -15.90 -8.45
CA ALA A 212 7.80 -16.72 -9.14
C ALA A 212 7.47 -17.99 -8.34
N ASN A 213 6.16 -18.28 -8.21
CA ASN A 213 5.61 -19.43 -7.48
C ASN A 213 6.04 -19.52 -5.99
N SER A 214 6.43 -18.40 -5.38
CA SER A 214 6.77 -18.36 -3.96
C SER A 214 5.58 -18.74 -3.09
N GLU A 215 5.81 -19.58 -2.08
CA GLU A 215 4.82 -19.95 -1.06
C GLU A 215 4.89 -19.05 0.19
N VAL A 216 5.84 -18.10 0.22
CA VAL A 216 6.00 -17.15 1.33
C VAL A 216 4.72 -16.34 1.50
N GLU A 217 4.31 -16.18 2.75
CA GLU A 217 3.17 -15.36 3.14
C GLU A 217 3.64 -14.25 4.07
N ILE A 218 3.21 -13.01 3.77
CA ILE A 218 3.53 -11.83 4.55
C ILE A 218 2.22 -11.30 5.13
N GLU A 219 2.21 -11.09 6.43
CA GLU A 219 1.06 -10.47 7.09
C GLU A 219 1.03 -8.97 6.82
N ALA A 220 -0.10 -8.48 6.34
CA ALA A 220 -0.29 -7.05 6.06
C ALA A 220 0.00 -6.18 7.29
N ARG A 221 -0.30 -6.66 8.50
CA ARG A 221 -0.03 -5.96 9.76
C ARG A 221 1.45 -5.64 9.94
N VAL A 222 2.34 -6.56 9.60
CA VAL A 222 3.80 -6.32 9.68
C VAL A 222 4.21 -5.17 8.77
N LEU A 223 3.67 -5.13 7.54
CA LEU A 223 3.95 -4.04 6.61
C LEU A 223 3.35 -2.71 7.08
N LEU A 224 2.14 -2.73 7.64
CA LEU A 224 1.51 -1.53 8.21
C LEU A 224 2.34 -0.96 9.36
N ASP A 225 2.83 -1.81 10.28
CA ASP A 225 3.71 -1.40 11.38
C ASP A 225 5.02 -0.77 10.87
N ILE A 226 5.59 -1.31 9.79
CA ILE A 226 6.78 -0.74 9.16
C ILE A 226 6.47 0.66 8.62
N VAL A 227 5.37 0.83 7.88
CA VAL A 227 4.99 2.12 7.30
C VAL A 227 4.69 3.16 8.38
N GLU A 228 3.89 2.83 9.39
CA GLU A 228 3.55 3.76 10.45
C GLU A 228 4.78 4.19 11.27
N ASN A 229 5.66 3.24 11.62
CA ASN A 229 6.87 3.53 12.38
C ASN A 229 7.94 4.26 11.56
N SER A 230 7.85 4.29 10.24
CA SER A 230 8.76 5.06 9.38
C SER A 230 8.55 6.57 9.50
N MET A 231 7.35 7.01 9.85
CA MET A 231 6.99 8.43 9.98
C MET A 231 7.33 9.00 11.38
N SER A 232 7.11 10.28 11.58
CA SER A 232 7.37 10.95 12.86
C SER A 232 6.40 10.49 13.94
N SER A 233 5.14 10.27 13.60
CA SER A 233 4.13 9.68 14.47
C SER A 233 3.01 9.04 13.66
N GLU A 234 2.36 8.04 14.23
CA GLU A 234 1.06 7.53 13.78
C GLU A 234 -0.02 8.58 14.01
N ILE A 235 -1.15 8.43 13.32
CA ILE A 235 -2.37 9.19 13.56
C ILE A 235 -3.49 8.24 13.99
N TYR A 236 -4.54 8.80 14.61
CA TYR A 236 -5.67 8.06 15.13
C TYR A 236 -6.96 8.80 14.83
N GLU A 237 -8.04 8.08 14.51
CA GLU A 237 -9.34 8.68 14.19
C GLU A 237 -9.96 9.35 15.42
N MET A 238 -9.79 8.77 16.62
CA MET A 238 -10.29 9.33 17.86
C MET A 238 -9.19 9.39 18.93
N MET A 239 -9.01 10.58 19.52
CA MET A 239 -8.03 10.85 20.58
C MET A 239 -8.65 11.68 21.72
N LYS A 240 -8.17 11.46 22.96
CA LYS A 240 -8.34 12.38 24.06
C LYS A 240 -7.21 13.44 24.02
N ARG A 241 -7.37 14.53 24.77
CA ARG A 241 -6.33 15.59 24.86
C ARG A 241 -4.94 15.07 25.25
N THR A 242 -4.89 14.03 26.07
CA THR A 242 -3.64 13.35 26.46
C THR A 242 -3.00 12.60 25.31
N ASP A 243 -3.80 11.97 24.45
CA ASP A 243 -3.34 11.27 23.25
C ASP A 243 -2.83 12.29 22.22
N GLU A 244 -3.57 13.39 22.01
CA GLU A 244 -3.15 14.48 21.12
C GLU A 244 -1.79 15.03 21.52
N ALA A 245 -1.58 15.29 22.84
CA ALA A 245 -0.31 15.78 23.36
C ALA A 245 0.82 14.78 23.11
N ALA A 246 0.58 13.48 23.33
CA ALA A 246 1.58 12.44 23.12
C ALA A 246 1.97 12.29 21.64
N VAL A 247 0.98 12.34 20.73
CA VAL A 247 1.23 12.29 19.28
C VAL A 247 2.05 13.49 18.81
N VAL A 248 1.70 14.70 19.25
CA VAL A 248 2.43 15.92 18.89
C VAL A 248 3.85 15.89 19.46
N GLU A 249 4.02 15.52 20.73
CA GLU A 249 5.34 15.41 21.36
C GLU A 249 6.21 14.38 20.63
N LYS A 250 5.68 13.16 20.37
CA LYS A 250 6.37 12.11 19.62
C LYS A 250 6.85 12.61 18.27
N ALA A 251 5.98 13.27 17.50
CA ALA A 251 6.32 13.75 16.17
C ALA A 251 7.45 14.79 16.19
N HIS A 252 7.44 15.74 17.14
CA HIS A 252 8.47 16.77 17.24
C HIS A 252 9.78 16.25 17.83
N ARG A 253 9.77 15.11 18.54
CA ARG A 253 10.99 14.44 19.00
C ARG A 253 11.60 13.53 17.94
N LYS A 254 10.84 13.18 16.92
CA LYS A 254 11.27 12.29 15.82
C LYS A 254 11.00 12.95 14.46
N PRO A 255 11.60 14.14 14.19
CA PRO A 255 11.39 14.77 12.89
C PRO A 255 11.99 13.93 11.77
N ARG A 256 11.30 13.86 10.61
CA ARG A 256 11.71 13.03 9.47
C ARG A 256 11.36 13.69 8.14
N PHE A 257 12.30 13.65 7.21
CA PHE A 257 12.07 13.93 5.80
C PHE A 257 11.36 12.76 5.11
N VAL A 258 10.81 12.98 3.92
CA VAL A 258 10.24 11.90 3.10
C VAL A 258 11.28 10.84 2.77
N GLU A 259 12.54 11.25 2.55
CA GLU A 259 13.69 10.38 2.29
C GLU A 259 13.98 9.46 3.49
N ASP A 260 13.88 9.99 4.70
CA ASP A 260 14.08 9.20 5.92
C ASP A 260 12.98 8.15 6.09
N CYS A 261 11.73 8.53 5.81
CA CYS A 261 10.61 7.59 5.85
C CYS A 261 10.82 6.43 4.88
N VAL A 262 11.28 6.70 3.64
CA VAL A 262 11.57 5.67 2.64
C VAL A 262 12.69 4.75 3.11
N ARG A 263 13.81 5.30 3.64
CA ARG A 263 14.92 4.50 4.17
C ARG A 263 14.50 3.62 5.33
N GLU A 264 13.69 4.16 6.24
CA GLU A 264 13.16 3.42 7.39
C GLU A 264 12.19 2.31 6.99
N MET A 265 11.34 2.52 5.98
CA MET A 265 10.49 1.46 5.45
C MET A 265 11.32 0.30 4.90
N ILE A 266 12.35 0.59 4.11
CA ILE A 266 13.26 -0.43 3.57
C ILE A 266 14.02 -1.13 4.70
N GLY A 267 14.60 -0.38 5.64
CA GLY A 267 15.26 -0.94 6.81
C GLY A 267 14.35 -1.85 7.63
N GLY A 268 13.10 -1.44 7.82
CA GLY A 268 12.08 -2.24 8.51
C GLY A 268 11.74 -3.55 7.80
N VAL A 269 11.75 -3.60 6.46
CA VAL A 269 11.60 -4.85 5.70
C VAL A 269 12.79 -5.77 5.95
N VAL A 270 14.01 -5.25 5.81
CA VAL A 270 15.25 -6.03 6.05
C VAL A 270 15.30 -6.58 7.49
N GLU A 271 14.87 -5.81 8.47
CA GLU A 271 14.92 -6.20 9.88
C GLU A 271 13.83 -7.21 10.26
N LYS A 272 12.58 -7.00 9.78
CA LYS A 272 11.41 -7.78 10.25
C LYS A 272 11.06 -8.96 9.37
N LEU A 273 11.47 -8.96 8.11
CA LEU A 273 11.15 -10.01 7.13
C LEU A 273 12.41 -10.76 6.71
N VAL A 274 13.13 -11.30 7.70
CA VAL A 274 14.45 -11.95 7.55
C VAL A 274 14.44 -13.22 6.68
N ASP A 275 13.27 -13.80 6.46
CA ASP A 275 13.11 -15.02 5.65
C ASP A 275 12.87 -14.74 4.16
N LEU A 276 12.90 -13.45 3.76
CA LEU A 276 12.74 -13.08 2.35
C LEU A 276 14.04 -13.33 1.58
N GLU A 277 13.87 -13.83 0.37
CA GLU A 277 14.96 -14.05 -0.58
C GLU A 277 15.44 -12.70 -1.19
N ASP A 278 16.73 -12.61 -1.55
CA ASP A 278 17.33 -11.42 -2.16
C ASP A 278 16.64 -11.00 -3.47
N GLU A 279 15.99 -11.94 -4.16
CA GLU A 279 15.20 -11.75 -5.38
C GLU A 279 13.82 -11.14 -5.14
N CYS A 280 13.39 -10.98 -3.90
CA CYS A 280 12.17 -10.24 -3.58
C CYS A 280 12.31 -8.79 -4.02
N TRP A 281 11.29 -8.28 -4.71
CA TRP A 281 11.24 -6.88 -5.12
C TRP A 281 10.59 -6.03 -4.02
N ILE A 282 11.17 -4.87 -3.74
CA ILE A 282 10.63 -3.92 -2.78
C ILE A 282 10.37 -2.59 -3.47
N SER A 283 9.26 -1.95 -3.14
CA SER A 283 9.00 -0.55 -3.47
C SER A 283 8.45 0.17 -2.26
N SER A 284 9.10 1.25 -1.90
CA SER A 284 8.74 2.13 -0.79
C SER A 284 8.57 3.55 -1.31
N ARG A 285 7.43 4.18 -0.99
CA ARG A 285 7.11 5.56 -1.36
C ARG A 285 6.53 6.31 -0.17
N GLN A 286 7.01 7.51 0.07
CA GLN A 286 6.44 8.46 1.01
C GLN A 286 6.02 9.72 0.26
N GLU A 287 4.81 10.20 0.51
CA GLU A 287 4.33 11.49 0.03
C GLU A 287 3.82 12.32 1.21
N ASN A 288 4.30 13.55 1.34
CA ASN A 288 3.87 14.49 2.36
C ASN A 288 2.96 15.55 1.75
N LEU A 289 1.78 15.71 2.34
CA LEU A 289 0.84 16.77 2.01
C LEU A 289 1.24 18.04 2.75
N GLU A 290 2.10 18.85 2.14
CA GLU A 290 2.74 19.98 2.77
C GLU A 290 1.76 21.04 3.28
N THR A 291 2.05 21.62 4.44
CA THR A 291 1.21 22.63 5.11
C THR A 291 1.65 24.07 4.85
N ILE A 292 2.95 24.28 4.67
CA ILE A 292 3.51 25.62 4.43
C ILE A 292 3.89 25.88 2.97
N HIS A 293 3.79 24.85 2.11
CA HIS A 293 4.02 24.93 0.66
C HIS A 293 2.77 24.58 -0.10
N GLN A 294 2.67 25.07 -1.36
CA GLN A 294 1.53 24.76 -2.25
C GLN A 294 1.68 23.41 -2.96
N HIS A 295 2.88 22.84 -2.98
CA HIS A 295 3.20 21.54 -3.57
C HIS A 295 3.38 20.51 -2.47
N ASN A 296 3.18 19.24 -2.81
CA ASN A 296 3.57 18.10 -2.00
C ASN A 296 5.01 17.72 -2.30
N VAL A 297 5.64 16.97 -1.40
CA VAL A 297 6.95 16.35 -1.61
C VAL A 297 6.84 14.84 -1.55
N ALA A 298 7.65 14.15 -2.35
CA ALA A 298 7.67 12.70 -2.38
C ALA A 298 9.09 12.16 -2.53
N ALA A 299 9.35 11.02 -1.91
CA ALA A 299 10.52 10.20 -2.15
C ALA A 299 10.08 8.76 -2.44
N GLU A 300 10.87 8.05 -3.22
CA GLU A 300 10.59 6.69 -3.63
C GLU A 300 11.89 5.91 -3.86
N ARG A 301 11.88 4.63 -3.49
CA ARG A 301 12.93 3.67 -3.82
C ARG A 301 12.30 2.33 -4.21
N HIS A 302 12.79 1.71 -5.27
CA HIS A 302 12.42 0.35 -5.67
C HIS A 302 13.64 -0.42 -6.20
N GLY A 303 13.61 -1.73 -6.08
CA GLY A 303 14.67 -2.64 -6.51
C GLY A 303 14.53 -4.01 -5.83
N LEU A 304 15.52 -4.87 -6.04
CA LEU A 304 15.57 -6.16 -5.37
C LEU A 304 16.07 -6.00 -3.93
N LEU A 305 15.61 -6.89 -3.03
CA LEU A 305 15.99 -6.85 -1.61
C LEU A 305 17.51 -6.91 -1.43
N GLY A 306 18.19 -7.77 -2.17
CA GLY A 306 19.66 -7.90 -2.13
C GLY A 306 20.43 -6.64 -2.56
N GLU A 307 19.78 -5.70 -3.29
CA GLU A 307 20.37 -4.40 -3.67
C GLU A 307 20.23 -3.33 -2.57
N HIS A 308 19.54 -3.64 -1.47
CA HIS A 308 19.23 -2.72 -0.38
C HIS A 308 20.03 -3.00 0.90
N ALA A 309 21.00 -3.92 0.86
CA ALA A 309 21.86 -4.19 2.00
C ALA A 309 22.59 -2.90 2.45
N PRO A 310 22.66 -2.60 3.76
CA PRO A 310 23.37 -1.42 4.24
C PRO A 310 24.86 -1.54 3.89
N GLY A 311 25.37 -0.69 3.01
CA GLY A 311 26.79 -0.61 2.68
C GLY A 311 27.16 -0.53 1.20
N ASP A 312 26.18 -0.59 0.27
CA ASP A 312 26.42 -0.37 -1.17
C ASP A 312 26.04 1.04 -1.62
#